data_f742f6d0ccf04634492d5189b7065b10
#
_entry.id   f742f6d0ccf04634492d5189b7065b10
#
_cell.length_a   1.000
_cell.length_b   1.000
_cell.length_c   1.000
_cell.angle_alpha   90.00
_cell.angle_beta   90.00
_cell.angle_gamma   90.00
#
_symmetry.space_group_name_H-M   'P 1'
#
loop_
_entity.id
_entity.type
_entity.pdbx_description
1 polymer ?
#
loop_
_entity_poly.entity_id
_entity_poly.type
_entity_poly.pdbx_seq_one_letter_code
_entity_poly.pdbx_strand_id
1 'polypeptide(L)'
;MTALFPIPQTAAITMPLPQFFTVPATPARRYYAVIPENCAIDAVPLVVVHGISRNAAELALRFGELAALHGIPVIAPLFERGSFGRYQHVRDPEGAPHCDDALFDILADAAVRFGVNDRHCDLFGFSGGAQFAHRLAMLHPHRVRHCIAAAAGWYTMPDASLPWPLGLQDAPVAIDQAALANVRFDVLVGSLDRQQDKALRRSEAIDAVQGLHRLQRARRWNRAMRKAGFSGGLTIIPSLSHAFSDAVQLGLVPLVLDLLGTRRATVL
;
A
#
# COMPACT_ATOMS: atom_id res chain seq x y z
N MET A 1 -42.84 -27.19 -33.32
CA MET A 1 -41.51 -27.61 -32.78
C MET A 1 -40.72 -26.36 -32.49
N THR A 2 -40.66 -25.95 -31.23
CA THR A 2 -39.98 -24.73 -30.79
C THR A 2 -38.56 -25.12 -30.40
N ALA A 3 -37.58 -24.68 -31.16
CA ALA A 3 -36.16 -24.92 -30.85
C ALA A 3 -35.77 -24.16 -29.57
N LEU A 4 -35.50 -24.87 -28.50
CA LEU A 4 -34.86 -24.32 -27.31
C LEU A 4 -33.39 -24.03 -27.61
N PHE A 5 -33.03 -22.76 -27.68
CA PHE A 5 -31.63 -22.36 -27.72
C PHE A 5 -30.99 -22.66 -26.38
N PRO A 6 -29.82 -23.34 -26.31
CA PRO A 6 -29.13 -23.57 -25.07
C PRO A 6 -28.69 -22.23 -24.47
N ILE A 7 -29.06 -21.98 -23.21
CA ILE A 7 -28.55 -20.88 -22.41
C ILE A 7 -27.04 -21.10 -22.29
N PRO A 8 -26.18 -20.13 -22.69
CA PRO A 8 -24.75 -20.29 -22.48
C PRO A 8 -24.50 -20.44 -20.99
N GLN A 9 -23.87 -21.54 -20.59
CA GLN A 9 -23.36 -21.72 -19.24
C GLN A 9 -22.29 -20.61 -19.05
N THR A 10 -22.62 -19.62 -18.24
CA THR A 10 -21.62 -18.67 -17.72
C THR A 10 -20.60 -19.51 -16.97
N ALA A 11 -19.38 -19.61 -17.48
CA ALA A 11 -18.29 -20.25 -16.79
C ALA A 11 -18.19 -19.60 -15.40
N ALA A 12 -18.31 -20.40 -14.35
CA ALA A 12 -18.17 -19.93 -12.98
C ALA A 12 -16.74 -19.37 -12.89
N ILE A 13 -16.60 -18.06 -12.70
CA ILE A 13 -15.30 -17.43 -12.45
C ILE A 13 -14.87 -17.96 -11.09
N THR A 14 -13.94 -18.90 -11.08
CA THR A 14 -13.34 -19.39 -9.85
C THR A 14 -12.45 -18.27 -9.32
N MET A 15 -12.86 -17.65 -8.21
CA MET A 15 -12.08 -16.57 -7.59
C MET A 15 -10.83 -17.18 -6.96
N PRO A 16 -9.62 -16.69 -7.31
CA PRO A 16 -8.38 -17.22 -6.76
C PRO A 16 -8.29 -16.87 -5.26
N LEU A 17 -8.04 -17.90 -4.44
CA LEU A 17 -7.83 -17.74 -3.00
C LEU A 17 -6.39 -17.33 -2.72
N PRO A 18 -6.13 -16.54 -1.64
CA PRO A 18 -4.79 -16.23 -1.20
C PRO A 18 -3.97 -17.47 -0.90
N GLN A 19 -2.81 -17.61 -1.51
CA GLN A 19 -1.84 -18.65 -1.23
C GLN A 19 -0.69 -18.07 -0.39
N PHE A 20 -0.19 -18.87 0.55
CA PHE A 20 0.88 -18.47 1.46
C PHE A 20 2.24 -19.00 1.00
N PHE A 21 3.25 -18.12 1.00
CA PHE A 21 4.60 -18.42 0.55
C PHE A 21 5.64 -17.98 1.58
N THR A 22 6.78 -18.69 1.57
CA THR A 22 7.95 -18.36 2.38
C THR A 22 9.17 -18.32 1.46
N VAL A 23 9.92 -17.21 1.52
CA VAL A 23 11.23 -17.05 0.90
C VAL A 23 12.26 -17.35 1.97
N PRO A 24 13.17 -18.32 1.76
CA PRO A 24 14.26 -18.63 2.70
C PRO A 24 15.21 -17.43 2.84
N ALA A 25 15.31 -16.90 4.06
CA ALA A 25 16.20 -15.81 4.44
C ALA A 25 16.32 -15.74 5.96
N THR A 26 17.16 -14.87 6.49
CA THR A 26 17.26 -14.63 7.93
C THR A 26 16.99 -13.15 8.24
N PRO A 27 15.82 -12.82 8.80
CA PRO A 27 14.66 -13.67 9.04
C PRO A 27 13.95 -14.07 7.74
N ALA A 28 13.14 -15.15 7.77
CA ALA A 28 12.36 -15.59 6.61
C ALA A 28 11.39 -14.51 6.14
N ARG A 29 11.23 -14.37 4.80
CA ARG A 29 10.23 -13.48 4.21
C ARG A 29 8.95 -14.28 3.95
N ARG A 30 7.83 -13.75 4.38
CA ARG A 30 6.53 -14.41 4.26
C ARG A 30 5.54 -13.49 3.59
N TYR A 31 4.68 -14.05 2.73
CA TYR A 31 3.67 -13.28 2.04
C TYR A 31 2.49 -14.13 1.60
N TYR A 32 1.38 -13.48 1.34
CA TYR A 32 0.23 -14.04 0.63
C TYR A 32 0.20 -13.49 -0.79
N ALA A 33 -0.16 -14.34 -1.76
CA ALA A 33 -0.35 -13.92 -3.15
C ALA A 33 -1.72 -14.35 -3.66
N VAL A 34 -2.33 -13.51 -4.48
CA VAL A 34 -3.49 -13.84 -5.30
C VAL A 34 -3.12 -13.50 -6.74
N ILE A 35 -2.96 -14.53 -7.55
CA ILE A 35 -2.56 -14.41 -8.95
C ILE A 35 -3.75 -14.76 -9.83
N PRO A 36 -4.29 -13.82 -10.61
CA PRO A 36 -5.39 -14.08 -11.53
C PRO A 36 -4.99 -15.04 -12.65
N GLU A 37 -5.89 -15.89 -13.12
CA GLU A 37 -5.65 -16.76 -14.28
C GLU A 37 -5.34 -15.97 -15.56
N ASN A 38 -5.94 -14.79 -15.69
CA ASN A 38 -5.73 -13.85 -16.81
C ASN A 38 -4.59 -12.85 -16.53
N CYS A 39 -3.70 -13.11 -15.58
CA CYS A 39 -2.57 -12.24 -15.27
C CYS A 39 -1.61 -12.19 -16.47
N ALA A 40 -1.33 -10.98 -16.97
CA ALA A 40 -0.35 -10.82 -18.02
C ALA A 40 1.07 -11.11 -17.51
N ILE A 41 1.93 -11.61 -18.39
CA ILE A 41 3.38 -11.71 -18.09
C ILE A 41 3.91 -10.30 -17.81
N ASP A 42 4.78 -10.18 -16.82
CA ASP A 42 5.35 -8.91 -16.34
C ASP A 42 4.30 -7.90 -15.83
N ALA A 43 3.11 -8.40 -15.43
CA ALA A 43 2.09 -7.55 -14.82
C ALA A 43 2.60 -6.93 -13.52
N VAL A 44 2.41 -5.62 -13.37
CA VAL A 44 2.83 -4.90 -12.16
C VAL A 44 1.91 -5.26 -10.99
N PRO A 45 2.46 -5.83 -9.90
CA PRO A 45 1.65 -6.24 -8.76
C PRO A 45 1.14 -5.05 -7.95
N LEU A 46 -0.05 -5.21 -7.38
CA LEU A 46 -0.53 -4.41 -6.26
C LEU A 46 0.00 -5.03 -4.96
N VAL A 47 0.91 -4.34 -4.31
CA VAL A 47 1.38 -4.71 -2.97
C VAL A 47 0.45 -4.10 -1.93
N VAL A 48 -0.18 -4.93 -1.10
CA VAL A 48 -1.12 -4.50 -0.05
C VAL A 48 -0.52 -4.73 1.34
N VAL A 49 -0.22 -3.64 2.04
CA VAL A 49 0.53 -3.68 3.30
C VAL A 49 -0.41 -3.52 4.50
N HIS A 50 -0.37 -4.52 5.39
CA HIS A 50 -1.20 -4.60 6.59
C HIS A 50 -0.94 -3.49 7.62
N GLY A 51 -1.92 -3.25 8.50
CA GLY A 51 -1.78 -2.44 9.70
C GLY A 51 -0.96 -3.13 10.81
N ILE A 52 -0.96 -2.55 12.00
CA ILE A 52 -0.25 -3.11 13.17
C ILE A 52 -0.84 -4.43 13.67
N SER A 53 -2.05 -4.77 13.25
CA SER A 53 -2.72 -6.06 13.51
C SER A 53 -2.12 -7.24 12.73
N ARG A 54 -1.28 -6.99 11.72
CA ARG A 54 -0.63 -8.02 10.88
C ARG A 54 -1.61 -8.89 10.08
N ASN A 55 -2.74 -8.34 9.67
CA ASN A 55 -3.80 -9.03 8.93
C ASN A 55 -3.54 -9.15 7.41
N ALA A 56 -2.33 -9.58 7.01
CA ALA A 56 -1.93 -9.70 5.61
C ALA A 56 -2.85 -10.63 4.80
N ALA A 57 -3.26 -11.77 5.39
CA ALA A 57 -4.18 -12.71 4.74
C ALA A 57 -5.53 -12.06 4.41
N GLU A 58 -6.08 -11.25 5.34
CA GLU A 58 -7.34 -10.54 5.12
C GLU A 58 -7.20 -9.53 3.98
N LEU A 59 -6.10 -8.76 3.93
CA LEU A 59 -5.86 -7.83 2.83
C LEU A 59 -5.77 -8.57 1.50
N ALA A 60 -5.00 -9.66 1.43
CA ALA A 60 -4.89 -10.48 0.23
C ALA A 60 -6.27 -10.97 -0.24
N LEU A 61 -7.11 -11.44 0.67
CA LEU A 61 -8.47 -11.90 0.36
C LEU A 61 -9.35 -10.76 -0.17
N ARG A 62 -9.41 -9.63 0.56
CA ARG A 62 -10.29 -8.50 0.22
C ARG A 62 -9.91 -7.82 -1.09
N PHE A 63 -8.62 -7.67 -1.35
CA PHE A 63 -8.14 -7.06 -2.60
C PHE A 63 -8.09 -8.08 -3.75
N GLY A 64 -7.74 -9.34 -3.46
CA GLY A 64 -7.55 -10.37 -4.47
C GLY A 64 -8.79 -10.67 -5.29
N GLU A 65 -9.96 -10.71 -4.65
CA GLU A 65 -11.22 -10.98 -5.31
C GLU A 65 -11.51 -9.97 -6.44
N LEU A 66 -11.48 -8.68 -6.14
CA LEU A 66 -11.80 -7.65 -7.13
C LEU A 66 -10.63 -7.39 -8.10
N ALA A 67 -9.38 -7.51 -7.62
CA ALA A 67 -8.18 -7.35 -8.44
C ALA A 67 -8.08 -8.44 -9.53
N ALA A 68 -8.52 -9.66 -9.22
CA ALA A 68 -8.54 -10.77 -10.16
C ALA A 68 -9.42 -10.47 -11.40
N LEU A 69 -10.53 -9.78 -11.23
CA LEU A 69 -11.40 -9.36 -12.34
C LEU A 69 -10.68 -8.43 -13.32
N HIS A 70 -9.65 -7.73 -12.87
CA HIS A 70 -8.86 -6.79 -13.66
C HIS A 70 -7.48 -7.34 -14.07
N GLY A 71 -7.21 -8.63 -13.81
CA GLY A 71 -5.92 -9.23 -14.11
C GLY A 71 -4.76 -8.66 -13.28
N ILE A 72 -5.04 -8.10 -12.10
CA ILE A 72 -4.04 -7.47 -11.22
C ILE A 72 -3.54 -8.50 -10.20
N PRO A 73 -2.26 -8.91 -10.23
CA PRO A 73 -1.69 -9.74 -9.17
C PRO A 73 -1.60 -8.95 -7.86
N VAL A 74 -2.00 -9.58 -6.76
CA VAL A 74 -1.94 -9.00 -5.42
C VAL A 74 -0.89 -9.72 -4.59
N ILE A 75 0.02 -8.96 -3.99
CA ILE A 75 1.06 -9.44 -3.07
C ILE A 75 0.87 -8.77 -1.72
N ALA A 76 0.69 -9.57 -0.67
CA ALA A 76 0.51 -9.08 0.70
C ALA A 76 1.67 -9.56 1.58
N PRO A 77 2.73 -8.76 1.77
CA PRO A 77 3.84 -9.11 2.65
C PRO A 77 3.35 -9.26 4.10
N LEU A 78 3.91 -10.24 4.82
CA LEU A 78 3.67 -10.43 6.25
C LEU A 78 4.92 -9.99 7.02
N PHE A 79 4.93 -8.79 7.54
CA PHE A 79 5.97 -8.29 8.45
C PHE A 79 5.65 -8.76 9.87
N GLU A 80 6.18 -9.90 10.27
CA GLU A 80 5.91 -10.50 11.57
C GLU A 80 6.44 -9.63 12.73
N ARG A 81 5.72 -9.61 13.84
CA ARG A 81 6.05 -8.75 14.99
C ARG A 81 7.43 -9.05 15.58
N GLY A 82 7.81 -10.31 15.66
CA GLY A 82 9.10 -10.72 16.25
C GLY A 82 10.30 -10.30 15.41
N SER A 83 10.18 -10.33 14.08
CA SER A 83 11.29 -10.08 13.14
C SER A 83 11.25 -8.67 12.54
N PHE A 84 10.04 -8.10 12.35
CA PHE A 84 9.81 -6.83 11.68
C PHE A 84 8.94 -5.91 12.55
N GLY A 85 9.28 -5.78 13.83
CA GLY A 85 8.47 -5.06 14.82
C GLY A 85 8.14 -3.62 14.44
N ARG A 86 9.10 -2.91 13.85
CA ARG A 86 9.01 -1.49 13.44
C ARG A 86 8.94 -1.31 11.92
N TYR A 87 8.33 -2.25 11.19
CA TYR A 87 8.25 -2.24 9.71
C TYR A 87 7.78 -0.91 9.11
N GLN A 88 6.98 -0.12 9.83
CA GLN A 88 6.49 1.19 9.38
C GLN A 88 7.61 2.20 9.08
N HIS A 89 8.81 1.98 9.61
CA HIS A 89 9.97 2.84 9.38
C HIS A 89 10.73 2.48 8.10
N VAL A 90 10.40 1.34 7.46
CA VAL A 90 11.07 0.75 6.28
C VAL A 90 12.48 0.27 6.63
N ARG A 91 13.36 1.18 7.05
CA ARG A 91 14.68 0.93 7.61
C ARG A 91 14.73 1.48 9.04
N ASP A 92 15.02 0.60 9.98
CA ASP A 92 15.20 0.98 11.37
C ASP A 92 16.70 1.23 11.63
N PRO A 93 17.09 2.41 12.16
CA PRO A 93 18.49 2.72 12.46
C PRO A 93 19.10 1.83 13.55
N GLU A 94 18.28 1.15 14.35
CA GLU A 94 18.73 0.30 15.45
C GLU A 94 19.11 -1.14 15.03
N GLY A 95 19.38 -1.38 13.74
CA GLY A 95 19.91 -2.66 13.25
C GLY A 95 18.87 -3.77 13.06
N ALA A 96 17.57 -3.46 13.08
CA ALA A 96 16.53 -4.40 12.71
C ALA A 96 16.61 -4.77 11.22
N PRO A 97 16.07 -5.92 10.79
CA PRO A 97 16.03 -6.27 9.38
C PRO A 97 15.33 -5.19 8.56
N HIS A 98 15.92 -4.82 7.43
CA HIS A 98 15.34 -3.84 6.52
C HIS A 98 14.09 -4.40 5.85
N CYS A 99 12.99 -3.68 5.96
CA CYS A 99 11.70 -4.14 5.46
C CYS A 99 11.54 -3.87 3.94
N ASP A 100 12.29 -2.92 3.39
CA ASP A 100 12.41 -2.73 1.95
C ASP A 100 13.11 -3.90 1.28
N ASP A 101 14.26 -4.35 1.82
CA ASP A 101 14.97 -5.53 1.30
C ASP A 101 14.05 -6.77 1.37
N ALA A 102 13.31 -6.93 2.49
CA ALA A 102 12.36 -8.02 2.63
C ALA A 102 11.22 -7.98 1.60
N LEU A 103 10.69 -6.80 1.28
CA LEU A 103 9.70 -6.66 0.22
C LEU A 103 10.29 -6.97 -1.15
N PHE A 104 11.52 -6.52 -1.43
CA PHE A 104 12.15 -6.77 -2.73
C PHE A 104 12.50 -8.24 -2.92
N ASP A 105 12.91 -8.96 -1.87
CA ASP A 105 13.06 -10.42 -1.88
C ASP A 105 11.72 -11.12 -2.21
N ILE A 106 10.62 -10.65 -1.64
CA ILE A 106 9.27 -11.17 -1.91
C ILE A 106 8.88 -10.93 -3.37
N LEU A 107 9.12 -9.73 -3.91
CA LEU A 107 8.80 -9.42 -5.30
C LEU A 107 9.63 -10.25 -6.28
N ALA A 108 10.91 -10.47 -5.99
CA ALA A 108 11.77 -11.33 -6.78
C ALA A 108 11.29 -12.80 -6.77
N ASP A 109 10.91 -13.34 -5.60
CA ASP A 109 10.32 -14.68 -5.50
C ASP A 109 9.00 -14.79 -6.27
N ALA A 110 8.13 -13.76 -6.15
CA ALA A 110 6.87 -13.72 -6.88
C ALA A 110 7.08 -13.65 -8.41
N ALA A 111 8.09 -12.91 -8.88
CA ALA A 111 8.45 -12.87 -10.29
C ALA A 111 8.90 -14.25 -10.82
N VAL A 112 9.75 -14.94 -10.06
CA VAL A 112 10.21 -16.28 -10.42
C VAL A 112 9.05 -17.29 -10.45
N ARG A 113 8.13 -17.21 -9.49
CA ARG A 113 7.00 -18.16 -9.38
C ARG A 113 5.89 -17.90 -10.38
N PHE A 114 5.58 -16.64 -10.64
CA PHE A 114 4.34 -16.25 -11.31
C PHE A 114 4.55 -15.37 -12.55
N GLY A 115 5.78 -14.99 -12.86
CA GLY A 115 6.06 -14.12 -14.01
C GLY A 115 5.58 -12.68 -13.86
N VAL A 116 5.33 -12.21 -12.64
CA VAL A 116 4.94 -10.83 -12.36
C VAL A 116 6.15 -9.89 -12.37
N ASN A 117 5.91 -8.58 -12.50
CA ASN A 117 6.98 -7.59 -12.49
C ASN A 117 7.62 -7.47 -11.10
N ASP A 118 8.94 -7.56 -11.01
CA ASP A 118 9.71 -7.38 -9.77
C ASP A 118 10.37 -6.00 -9.65
N ARG A 119 10.41 -5.23 -10.72
CA ARG A 119 11.06 -3.91 -10.75
C ARG A 119 10.14 -2.81 -10.23
N HIS A 120 8.85 -2.92 -10.52
CA HIS A 120 7.87 -1.92 -10.15
C HIS A 120 6.67 -2.55 -9.45
N CYS A 121 6.08 -1.81 -8.52
CA CYS A 121 4.80 -2.15 -7.91
C CYS A 121 3.93 -0.92 -7.74
N ASP A 122 2.62 -1.15 -7.59
CA ASP A 122 1.70 -0.19 -7.00
C ASP A 122 1.53 -0.56 -5.53
N LEU A 123 1.51 0.44 -4.64
CA LEU A 123 1.44 0.22 -3.19
C LEU A 123 0.10 0.68 -2.63
N PHE A 124 -0.53 -0.18 -1.86
CA PHE A 124 -1.59 0.20 -0.93
C PHE A 124 -1.15 -0.14 0.50
N GLY A 125 -1.47 0.73 1.44
CA GLY A 125 -1.30 0.44 2.86
C GLY A 125 -2.38 1.07 3.71
N PHE A 126 -2.80 0.37 4.77
CA PHE A 126 -3.76 0.89 5.75
C PHE A 126 -3.08 1.10 7.10
N SER A 127 -3.31 2.25 7.76
CA SER A 127 -2.78 2.58 9.09
C SER A 127 -1.24 2.47 9.17
N GLY A 128 -0.71 1.46 9.86
CA GLY A 128 0.73 1.16 9.88
C GLY A 128 1.29 0.83 8.51
N GLY A 129 0.52 0.12 7.68
CA GLY A 129 0.88 -0.17 6.28
C GLY A 129 0.97 1.08 5.41
N ALA A 130 0.13 2.08 5.67
CA ALA A 130 0.21 3.36 4.98
C ALA A 130 1.49 4.14 5.34
N GLN A 131 1.96 4.00 6.59
CA GLN A 131 3.24 4.57 7.01
C GLN A 131 4.42 3.90 6.28
N PHE A 132 4.38 2.58 6.14
CA PHE A 132 5.36 1.84 5.34
C PHE A 132 5.30 2.26 3.87
N ALA A 133 4.11 2.23 3.26
CA ALA A 133 3.93 2.44 1.83
C ALA A 133 4.48 3.80 1.35
N HIS A 134 4.09 4.92 2.00
CA HIS A 134 4.57 6.22 1.55
C HIS A 134 6.06 6.43 1.82
N ARG A 135 6.62 5.88 2.90
CA ARG A 135 8.06 5.94 3.17
C ARG A 135 8.86 5.12 2.19
N LEU A 136 8.40 3.89 1.87
CA LEU A 136 9.03 3.08 0.84
C LEU A 136 9.04 3.80 -0.51
N ALA A 137 7.91 4.40 -0.90
CA ALA A 137 7.81 5.16 -2.14
C ALA A 137 8.74 6.38 -2.18
N MET A 138 8.99 7.03 -1.03
CA MET A 138 9.96 8.13 -0.92
C MET A 138 11.41 7.65 -0.98
N LEU A 139 11.73 6.53 -0.33
CA LEU A 139 13.09 5.98 -0.31
C LEU A 139 13.48 5.27 -1.61
N HIS A 140 12.50 4.64 -2.28
CA HIS A 140 12.71 3.84 -3.49
C HIS A 140 11.75 4.23 -4.62
N PRO A 141 11.77 5.49 -5.08
CA PRO A 141 10.82 6.00 -6.07
C PRO A 141 10.89 5.26 -7.41
N HIS A 142 12.04 4.70 -7.78
CA HIS A 142 12.20 3.86 -8.97
C HIS A 142 11.46 2.52 -8.92
N ARG A 143 11.03 2.09 -7.72
CA ARG A 143 10.33 0.81 -7.50
C ARG A 143 8.82 0.98 -7.41
N VAL A 144 8.34 2.21 -7.24
CA VAL A 144 6.93 2.49 -6.95
C VAL A 144 6.35 3.42 -7.99
N ARG A 145 5.27 3.00 -8.67
CA ARG A 145 4.55 3.84 -9.63
C ARG A 145 3.48 4.68 -8.95
N HIS A 146 2.72 4.05 -8.04
CA HIS A 146 1.60 4.67 -7.36
C HIS A 146 1.59 4.21 -5.89
N CYS A 147 1.50 5.15 -4.97
CA CYS A 147 1.36 4.92 -3.54
C CYS A 147 -0.01 5.41 -3.07
N ILE A 148 -0.83 4.52 -2.53
CA ILE A 148 -2.13 4.83 -1.94
C ILE A 148 -2.04 4.60 -0.44
N ALA A 149 -1.96 5.68 0.34
CA ALA A 149 -1.78 5.65 1.78
C ALA A 149 -3.12 5.91 2.51
N ALA A 150 -3.72 4.85 3.09
CA ALA A 150 -5.00 4.94 3.78
C ALA A 150 -4.82 5.07 5.29
N ALA A 151 -5.35 6.14 5.90
CA ALA A 151 -5.44 6.37 7.34
C ALA A 151 -4.11 6.22 8.10
N ALA A 152 -3.00 6.71 7.55
CA ALA A 152 -1.71 6.65 8.23
C ALA A 152 -1.75 7.37 9.58
N GLY A 153 -1.12 6.76 10.59
CA GLY A 153 -1.02 7.36 11.92
C GLY A 153 -0.25 8.69 11.90
N TRP A 154 0.77 8.80 11.05
CA TRP A 154 1.54 10.01 10.74
C TRP A 154 2.33 9.79 9.45
N TYR A 155 2.81 10.88 8.85
CA TYR A 155 3.43 10.88 7.55
C TYR A 155 4.88 11.40 7.62
N THR A 156 5.69 11.04 6.64
CA THR A 156 6.94 11.73 6.35
C THR A 156 6.62 12.94 5.47
N MET A 157 6.95 14.14 5.94
CA MET A 157 6.71 15.37 5.20
C MET A 157 7.71 15.50 4.05
N PRO A 158 7.34 16.06 2.89
CA PRO A 158 8.27 16.35 1.80
C PRO A 158 9.12 17.61 2.14
N ASP A 159 9.84 17.55 3.23
CA ASP A 159 10.58 18.68 3.81
C ASP A 159 11.97 18.21 4.28
N ALA A 160 13.00 18.71 3.62
CA ALA A 160 14.39 18.38 3.92
C ALA A 160 14.95 19.08 5.17
N SER A 161 14.19 19.99 5.78
CA SER A 161 14.57 20.62 7.05
C SER A 161 14.12 19.84 8.29
N LEU A 162 13.25 18.85 8.10
CA LEU A 162 12.76 17.99 9.18
C LEU A 162 13.52 16.66 9.18
N PRO A 163 13.93 16.16 10.36
CA PRO A 163 14.68 14.89 10.45
C PRO A 163 13.81 13.69 10.06
N TRP A 164 14.44 12.67 9.46
CA TRP A 164 13.79 11.39 9.19
C TRP A 164 13.35 10.71 10.50
N PRO A 165 12.17 10.08 10.55
CA PRO A 165 11.17 9.92 9.49
C PRO A 165 10.05 10.97 9.50
N LEU A 166 10.21 12.10 10.21
CA LEU A 166 9.23 13.18 10.18
C LEU A 166 9.31 13.99 8.88
N GLY A 167 10.50 14.16 8.33
CA GLY A 167 10.80 14.75 7.04
C GLY A 167 11.89 13.95 6.31
N LEU A 168 12.65 14.59 5.44
CA LEU A 168 13.59 13.94 4.53
C LEU A 168 15.07 14.10 4.94
N GLN A 169 15.37 14.93 5.95
CA GLN A 169 16.74 15.12 6.43
C GLN A 169 17.29 13.82 7.01
N ASP A 170 18.50 13.45 6.62
CA ASP A 170 19.19 12.24 7.09
C ASP A 170 18.37 10.93 6.84
N ALA A 171 17.64 10.89 5.73
CA ALA A 171 16.95 9.69 5.30
C ALA A 171 17.95 8.52 5.11
N PRO A 172 17.58 7.26 5.48
CA PRO A 172 18.51 6.12 5.46
C PRO A 172 18.97 5.71 4.06
N VAL A 173 18.35 6.26 3.01
CA VAL A 173 18.73 6.11 1.61
C VAL A 173 18.67 7.49 0.96
N ALA A 174 19.63 7.80 0.10
CA ALA A 174 19.60 9.03 -0.68
C ALA A 174 18.34 9.08 -1.56
N ILE A 175 17.53 10.12 -1.39
CA ILE A 175 16.26 10.25 -2.10
C ILE A 175 16.49 10.88 -3.47
N ASP A 176 16.15 10.13 -4.53
CA ASP A 176 16.12 10.66 -5.89
C ASP A 176 14.87 11.52 -6.10
N GLN A 177 15.03 12.84 -6.03
CA GLN A 177 13.95 13.81 -6.17
C GLN A 177 13.30 13.78 -7.57
N ALA A 178 14.10 13.52 -8.60
CA ALA A 178 13.61 13.48 -9.99
C ALA A 178 12.73 12.25 -10.21
N ALA A 179 13.16 11.09 -9.71
CA ALA A 179 12.35 9.88 -9.74
C ALA A 179 11.10 10.01 -8.85
N LEU A 180 11.23 10.62 -7.68
CA LEU A 180 10.13 10.81 -6.74
C LEU A 180 9.01 11.68 -7.33
N ALA A 181 9.33 12.64 -8.17
CA ALA A 181 8.35 13.47 -8.87
C ALA A 181 7.43 12.66 -9.81
N ASN A 182 7.86 11.47 -10.25
CA ASN A 182 7.06 10.58 -11.10
C ASN A 182 6.14 9.63 -10.31
N VAL A 183 6.31 9.52 -9.00
CA VAL A 183 5.44 8.71 -8.15
C VAL A 183 4.14 9.45 -7.89
N ARG A 184 3.02 8.77 -8.11
CA ARG A 184 1.72 9.29 -7.71
C ARG A 184 1.43 8.95 -6.25
N PHE A 185 0.92 9.93 -5.46
CA PHE A 185 0.55 9.75 -4.06
C PHE A 185 -0.91 10.08 -3.82
N ASP A 186 -1.74 9.08 -3.59
CA ASP A 186 -3.12 9.30 -3.14
C ASP A 186 -3.27 8.97 -1.65
N VAL A 187 -4.09 9.76 -0.97
CA VAL A 187 -4.35 9.63 0.47
C VAL A 187 -5.82 9.35 0.68
N LEU A 188 -6.13 8.33 1.46
CA LEU A 188 -7.48 8.01 1.86
C LEU A 188 -7.61 8.15 3.38
N VAL A 189 -8.70 8.72 3.87
CA VAL A 189 -8.94 8.86 5.31
C VAL A 189 -10.43 8.98 5.62
N GLY A 190 -10.87 8.43 6.74
CA GLY A 190 -12.24 8.57 7.19
C GLY A 190 -12.58 9.98 7.72
N SER A 191 -13.81 10.44 7.46
CA SER A 191 -14.29 11.74 7.97
C SER A 191 -14.40 11.76 9.50
N LEU A 192 -14.57 10.59 10.13
CA LEU A 192 -14.67 10.41 11.57
C LEU A 192 -13.34 9.91 12.21
N ASP A 193 -12.25 9.75 11.43
CA ASP A 193 -10.93 9.36 11.97
C ASP A 193 -10.24 10.55 12.67
N ARG A 194 -10.89 11.00 13.75
CA ARG A 194 -10.52 12.15 14.58
C ARG A 194 -10.14 11.78 16.00
N GLN A 195 -10.16 10.48 16.31
CA GLN A 195 -9.85 10.00 17.66
C GLN A 195 -8.35 9.97 17.91
N GLN A 196 -7.98 10.23 19.18
CA GLN A 196 -6.63 10.12 19.69
C GLN A 196 -6.49 8.80 20.44
N ASP A 197 -6.64 7.69 19.72
CA ASP A 197 -6.53 6.34 20.27
C ASP A 197 -5.07 5.96 20.60
N LYS A 198 -4.89 4.85 21.33
CA LYS A 198 -3.56 4.34 21.74
C LYS A 198 -2.66 3.95 20.56
N ALA A 199 -3.22 3.68 19.39
CA ALA A 199 -2.46 3.34 18.18
C ALA A 199 -1.94 4.58 17.44
N LEU A 200 -2.46 5.77 17.77
CA LEU A 200 -2.00 7.02 17.19
C LEU A 200 -0.72 7.49 17.90
N ARG A 201 0.43 7.42 17.19
CA ARG A 201 1.67 7.97 17.75
C ARG A 201 1.53 9.47 18.00
N ARG A 202 1.82 9.88 19.22
CA ARG A 202 1.82 11.26 19.70
C ARG A 202 3.25 11.69 20.03
N SER A 203 3.63 12.86 19.57
CA SER A 203 4.79 13.62 20.04
C SER A 203 4.57 15.09 19.71
N GLU A 204 5.18 15.98 20.46
CA GLU A 204 5.08 17.43 20.23
C GLU A 204 5.46 17.79 18.77
N ALA A 205 6.56 17.25 18.26
CA ALA A 205 7.02 17.49 16.90
C ALA A 205 6.00 17.04 15.83
N ILE A 206 5.44 15.83 15.97
CA ILE A 206 4.44 15.32 15.03
C ILE A 206 3.16 16.14 15.10
N ASP A 207 2.69 16.43 16.30
CA ASP A 207 1.43 17.14 16.52
C ASP A 207 1.50 18.59 16.02
N ALA A 208 2.63 19.27 16.21
CA ALA A 208 2.88 20.62 15.70
C ALA A 208 2.83 20.67 14.16
N VAL A 209 3.56 19.76 13.51
CA VAL A 209 3.68 19.72 12.04
C VAL A 209 2.40 19.19 11.39
N GLN A 210 1.84 18.09 11.87
CA GLN A 210 0.80 17.33 11.17
C GLN A 210 -0.59 17.45 11.79
N GLY A 211 -0.69 17.85 13.07
CA GLY A 211 -1.96 17.94 13.80
C GLY A 211 -2.25 16.72 14.68
N LEU A 212 -3.39 16.79 15.37
CA LEU A 212 -3.70 15.97 16.54
C LEU A 212 -4.34 14.60 16.21
N HIS A 213 -4.86 14.41 15.00
CA HIS A 213 -5.55 13.19 14.59
C HIS A 213 -5.38 12.90 13.10
N ARG A 214 -5.67 11.66 12.66
CA ARG A 214 -5.35 11.17 11.32
C ARG A 214 -5.96 11.99 10.19
N LEU A 215 -7.19 12.48 10.33
CA LEU A 215 -7.82 13.34 9.32
C LEU A 215 -7.06 14.68 9.15
N GLN A 216 -6.62 15.33 10.25
CA GLN A 216 -5.78 16.53 10.15
C GLN A 216 -4.45 16.23 9.48
N ARG A 217 -3.80 15.13 9.90
CA ARG A 217 -2.49 14.71 9.38
C ARG A 217 -2.55 14.43 7.87
N ALA A 218 -3.57 13.70 7.43
CA ALA A 218 -3.81 13.44 6.01
C ALA A 218 -4.00 14.73 5.20
N ARG A 219 -4.80 15.68 5.70
CA ARG A 219 -5.02 16.97 5.05
C ARG A 219 -3.75 17.82 4.96
N ARG A 220 -2.97 17.90 6.05
CA ARG A 220 -1.72 18.67 6.07
C ARG A 220 -0.67 18.04 5.16
N TRP A 221 -0.53 16.73 5.20
CA TRP A 221 0.40 16.01 4.33
C TRP A 221 0.04 16.17 2.86
N ASN A 222 -1.22 15.94 2.47
CA ASN A 222 -1.66 16.15 1.08
C ASN A 222 -1.40 17.59 0.60
N ARG A 223 -1.64 18.58 1.44
CA ARG A 223 -1.32 19.99 1.12
C ARG A 223 0.18 20.18 0.88
N ALA A 224 1.03 19.61 1.74
CA ALA A 224 2.48 19.68 1.61
C ALA A 224 2.97 18.99 0.32
N MET A 225 2.45 17.79 0.02
CA MET A 225 2.78 17.05 -1.20
C MET A 225 2.40 17.85 -2.46
N ARG A 226 1.21 18.42 -2.50
CA ARG A 226 0.80 19.29 -3.62
C ARG A 226 1.64 20.54 -3.75
N LYS A 227 2.02 21.19 -2.63
CA LYS A 227 2.91 22.34 -2.63
C LYS A 227 4.31 21.99 -3.15
N ALA A 228 4.78 20.78 -2.88
CA ALA A 228 6.04 20.24 -3.38
C ALA A 228 5.97 19.75 -4.84
N GLY A 229 4.80 19.81 -5.49
CA GLY A 229 4.62 19.45 -6.90
C GLY A 229 4.28 17.98 -7.16
N PHE A 230 4.04 17.18 -6.13
CA PHE A 230 3.68 15.76 -6.29
C PHE A 230 2.26 15.58 -6.82
N SER A 231 2.09 14.59 -7.69
CA SER A 231 0.79 14.19 -8.24
C SER A 231 0.02 13.32 -7.24
N GLY A 232 -1.33 13.36 -7.35
CA GLY A 232 -2.26 12.60 -6.51
C GLY A 232 -3.21 13.51 -5.74
N GLY A 233 -3.96 12.94 -4.83
CA GLY A 233 -5.02 13.67 -4.13
C GLY A 233 -5.40 13.11 -2.76
N LEU A 234 -6.39 13.74 -2.15
CA LEU A 234 -6.97 13.32 -0.88
C LEU A 234 -8.44 12.96 -1.08
N THR A 235 -8.80 11.73 -0.75
CA THR A 235 -10.20 11.29 -0.66
C THR A 235 -10.59 11.12 0.81
N ILE A 236 -11.67 11.78 1.22
CA ILE A 236 -12.24 11.65 2.56
C ILE A 236 -13.47 10.76 2.45
N ILE A 237 -13.42 9.57 3.07
CA ILE A 237 -14.51 8.60 3.05
C ILE A 237 -15.55 9.02 4.12
N PRO A 238 -16.80 9.32 3.72
CA PRO A 238 -17.84 9.71 4.66
C PRO A 238 -18.11 8.63 5.71
N SER A 239 -18.41 9.03 6.94
CA SER A 239 -18.81 8.17 8.05
C SER A 239 -17.80 7.11 8.48
N LEU A 240 -16.62 7.05 7.87
CA LEU A 240 -15.55 6.11 8.24
C LEU A 240 -14.76 6.64 9.44
N SER A 241 -14.59 5.79 10.45
CA SER A 241 -13.64 5.93 11.56
C SER A 241 -12.29 5.26 11.23
N HIS A 242 -11.53 4.81 12.25
CA HIS A 242 -10.27 4.09 12.04
C HIS A 242 -10.47 2.56 12.12
N ALA A 243 -11.28 1.99 11.24
CA ALA A 243 -11.51 0.55 11.17
C ALA A 243 -11.38 0.06 9.72
N PHE A 244 -10.53 -0.94 9.49
CA PHE A 244 -10.32 -1.51 8.15
C PHE A 244 -11.57 -2.24 7.63
N SER A 245 -12.24 -3.02 8.49
CA SER A 245 -13.49 -3.71 8.15
C SER A 245 -14.57 -2.75 7.64
N ASP A 246 -14.75 -1.63 8.35
CA ASP A 246 -15.74 -0.61 7.98
C ASP A 246 -15.33 0.09 6.67
N ALA A 247 -14.02 0.34 6.48
CA ALA A 247 -13.50 0.90 5.25
C ALA A 247 -13.80 0.00 4.04
N VAL A 248 -13.64 -1.32 4.19
CA VAL A 248 -13.98 -2.29 3.14
C VAL A 248 -15.48 -2.27 2.84
N GLN A 249 -16.34 -2.24 3.86
CA GLN A 249 -17.79 -2.14 3.69
C GLN A 249 -18.23 -0.85 2.99
N LEU A 250 -17.50 0.25 3.23
CA LEU A 250 -17.73 1.56 2.60
C LEU A 250 -17.05 1.72 1.24
N GLY A 251 -16.57 0.63 0.63
CA GLY A 251 -16.08 0.62 -0.73
C GLY A 251 -14.59 1.00 -0.89
N LEU A 252 -13.75 0.78 0.14
CA LEU A 252 -12.32 1.06 0.07
C LEU A 252 -11.64 0.31 -1.09
N VAL A 253 -11.94 -0.98 -1.28
CA VAL A 253 -11.26 -1.81 -2.30
C VAL A 253 -11.58 -1.33 -3.72
N PRO A 254 -12.86 -1.17 -4.15
CA PRO A 254 -13.15 -0.62 -5.46
C PRO A 254 -12.55 0.78 -5.64
N LEU A 255 -12.59 1.65 -4.64
CA LEU A 255 -11.97 2.98 -4.72
C LEU A 255 -10.46 2.91 -5.01
N VAL A 256 -9.73 1.98 -4.36
CA VAL A 256 -8.30 1.79 -4.62
C VAL A 256 -8.06 1.30 -6.04
N LEU A 257 -8.85 0.35 -6.52
CA LEU A 257 -8.71 -0.17 -7.90
C LEU A 257 -9.07 0.88 -8.95
N ASP A 258 -10.06 1.72 -8.71
CA ASP A 258 -10.40 2.86 -9.57
C ASP A 258 -9.24 3.86 -9.67
N LEU A 259 -8.59 4.17 -8.54
CA LEU A 259 -7.39 5.02 -8.55
C LEU A 259 -6.24 4.42 -9.37
N LEU A 260 -6.08 3.10 -9.37
CA LEU A 260 -5.11 2.39 -10.20
C LEU A 260 -5.54 2.35 -11.68
N GLY A 261 -6.83 2.23 -11.96
CA GLY A 261 -7.41 2.13 -13.30
C GLY A 261 -7.26 3.42 -14.12
N THR A 262 -7.38 4.58 -13.49
CA THR A 262 -7.20 5.88 -14.15
C THR A 262 -5.80 6.07 -14.77
N ARG A 263 -4.80 5.33 -14.32
CA ARG A 263 -3.45 5.32 -14.94
C ARG A 263 -3.32 4.35 -16.11
N ARG A 264 -4.12 3.28 -16.16
CA ARG A 264 -4.05 2.27 -17.25
C ARG A 264 -4.71 2.73 -18.54
N ALA A 265 -5.65 3.66 -18.46
CA ALA A 265 -6.30 4.28 -19.61
C ALA A 265 -5.45 5.35 -20.32
N THR A 266 -4.37 5.84 -19.71
CA THR A 266 -3.53 6.92 -20.25
C THR A 266 -2.25 6.42 -20.97
N VAL A 267 -2.05 5.11 -21.05
CA VAL A 267 -0.87 4.45 -21.67
C VAL A 267 -1.26 3.67 -22.94
N LEU A 268 -2.37 4.05 -23.58
CA LEU A 268 -2.72 3.55 -24.92
C LEU A 268 -2.39 4.60 -25.99
#